data_ef7b2b76449c7c8b4d05830e2f63c1f8
#
_entry.id   ef7b2b76449c7c8b4d05830e2f63c1f8
#
_cell.length_a   1.000
_cell.length_b   1.000
_cell.length_c   1.000
_cell.angle_alpha   90.00
_cell.angle_beta   90.00
_cell.angle_gamma   90.00
#
_symmetry.space_group_name_H-M   'P 1'
#
loop_
_entity.id
_entity.type
_entity.pdbx_description
1 polymer ?
#
loop_
_entity_poly.entity_id
_entity_poly.type
_entity_poly.pdbx_seq_one_letter_code
_entity_poly.pdbx_strand_id
1 'polypeptide(L)'
;MEYHRPIPQTDPARPEDALTLAGGWCWFSQVEVLSRSAPARVVGLTEVPPEVLARLTAPRTPFGGLTMDQPRLMGILNITPDSFSDGGLFLKPEAALMQARKMATGAEIIDIGGESTRPGAVEVDTVEEIARTAPVIAALRAGGLLPPISIDSRKAAVVQAALAAGAGIVNDVTALQFDPAMAALVAQAGCPVVLMHAPVAMHDDPLYDDVLLDVYDALAARVAAAEAAGIARKNIAVDPGIGFGKTLAHNLGLLARLSLFHGLGLPVLLGASRKRFIGAIAAEDDAARRLPGSLAVALQGVAQGMQMIRVHDVAETRQALSLWQAATTGDPR
;
A
#
# COMPACT_ATOMS: atom_id res chain seq x y z
N MET A 1 -7.76 18.20 -18.52
CA MET A 1 -6.89 18.02 -17.35
C MET A 1 -5.64 17.25 -17.76
N GLU A 2 -4.46 17.70 -17.36
CA GLU A 2 -3.20 16.98 -17.58
C GLU A 2 -2.74 16.31 -16.29
N TYR A 3 -2.18 15.12 -16.42
CA TYR A 3 -1.59 14.35 -15.34
C TYR A 3 -0.09 14.24 -15.60
N HIS A 4 0.70 14.44 -14.56
CA HIS A 4 2.15 14.52 -14.67
C HIS A 4 2.79 13.34 -13.94
N ARG A 5 3.30 12.37 -14.71
CA ARG A 5 4.00 11.20 -14.20
C ARG A 5 5.51 11.41 -14.27
N PRO A 6 6.23 11.53 -13.15
CA PRO A 6 7.69 11.53 -13.17
C PRO A 6 8.18 10.19 -13.74
N ILE A 7 9.27 10.21 -14.50
CA ILE A 7 9.95 9.01 -15.00
C ILE A 7 11.09 8.70 -14.04
N PRO A 8 10.89 7.84 -13.02
CA PRO A 8 11.87 7.62 -11.96
C PRO A 8 13.11 6.92 -12.48
N GLN A 9 14.23 7.30 -11.93
CA GLN A 9 15.55 6.70 -12.14
C GLN A 9 16.19 6.40 -10.79
N THR A 10 17.05 5.38 -10.79
CA THR A 10 17.85 4.98 -9.63
C THR A 10 19.34 4.86 -9.99
N ASP A 11 19.71 5.22 -11.21
CA ASP A 11 21.09 5.19 -11.67
C ASP A 11 21.96 6.17 -10.86
N PRO A 12 23.18 5.78 -10.42
CA PRO A 12 24.09 6.68 -9.72
C PRO A 12 24.59 7.84 -10.61
N ALA A 13 24.56 7.70 -11.94
CA ALA A 13 24.86 8.78 -12.89
C ALA A 13 23.70 9.76 -13.00
N ARG A 14 23.51 10.57 -11.95
CA ARG A 14 22.43 11.55 -11.85
C ARG A 14 22.83 12.88 -12.50
N PRO A 15 22.03 13.40 -13.48
CA PRO A 15 22.22 14.75 -14.02
C PRO A 15 22.08 15.84 -12.94
N GLU A 16 22.80 16.96 -13.12
CA GLU A 16 22.80 18.08 -12.16
C GLU A 16 21.40 18.72 -11.99
N ASP A 17 20.61 18.76 -13.06
CA ASP A 17 19.26 19.31 -13.09
C ASP A 17 18.18 18.33 -12.61
N ALA A 18 18.54 17.05 -12.37
CA ALA A 18 17.59 16.06 -11.92
C ALA A 18 17.06 16.32 -10.51
N LEU A 19 15.76 16.15 -10.32
CA LEU A 19 15.07 16.38 -9.06
C LEU A 19 14.86 15.07 -8.29
N THR A 20 14.96 15.15 -6.97
CA THR A 20 14.64 14.00 -6.10
C THR A 20 13.13 13.80 -6.04
N LEU A 21 12.67 12.56 -6.28
CA LEU A 21 11.27 12.20 -6.22
C LEU A 21 10.82 11.99 -4.77
N ALA A 22 9.80 12.75 -4.33
CA ALA A 22 9.14 12.57 -3.04
C ALA A 22 10.06 12.64 -1.80
N GLY A 23 11.26 13.22 -1.94
CA GLY A 23 12.28 13.23 -0.89
C GLY A 23 12.90 11.84 -0.61
N GLY A 24 12.73 10.88 -1.53
CA GLY A 24 13.19 9.50 -1.39
C GLY A 24 14.48 9.19 -2.16
N TRP A 25 14.61 7.96 -2.61
CA TRP A 25 15.80 7.36 -3.23
C TRP A 25 15.79 7.43 -4.76
N CYS A 26 14.66 7.77 -5.37
CA CYS A 26 14.56 7.96 -6.83
C CYS A 26 14.76 9.42 -7.20
N TRP A 27 15.25 9.62 -8.42
CA TRP A 27 15.32 10.94 -9.05
C TRP A 27 14.63 10.91 -10.43
N PHE A 28 14.34 12.07 -11.01
CA PHE A 28 13.79 12.20 -12.36
C PHE A 28 14.25 13.49 -13.01
N SER A 29 14.41 13.47 -14.34
CA SER A 29 14.69 14.63 -15.18
C SER A 29 13.68 14.82 -16.30
N GLN A 30 12.73 13.88 -16.41
CA GLN A 30 11.66 13.88 -17.40
C GLN A 30 10.33 13.51 -16.77
N VAL A 31 9.24 14.04 -17.35
CA VAL A 31 7.86 13.80 -16.93
C VAL A 31 7.05 13.38 -18.15
N GLU A 32 6.30 12.29 -18.02
CA GLU A 32 5.25 11.91 -18.97
C GLU A 32 3.99 12.71 -18.64
N VAL A 33 3.54 13.53 -19.58
CA VAL A 33 2.27 14.24 -19.49
C VAL A 33 1.18 13.41 -20.16
N LEU A 34 0.20 13.01 -19.37
CA LEU A 34 -0.94 12.21 -19.79
C LEU A 34 -2.20 13.07 -19.84
N SER A 35 -3.12 12.74 -20.74
CA SER A 35 -4.40 13.43 -20.90
C SER A 35 -5.43 12.47 -21.49
N ARG A 36 -6.71 12.67 -21.12
CA ARG A 36 -7.82 11.91 -21.72
C ARG A 36 -8.13 12.32 -23.18
N SER A 37 -7.65 13.49 -23.60
CA SER A 37 -8.01 14.11 -24.89
C SER A 37 -6.84 14.26 -25.87
N ALA A 38 -5.61 13.90 -25.45
CA ALA A 38 -4.42 14.04 -26.27
C ALA A 38 -3.44 12.88 -26.04
N PRO A 39 -2.62 12.53 -27.04
CA PRO A 39 -1.55 11.53 -26.85
C PRO A 39 -0.58 11.91 -25.74
N ALA A 40 -0.05 10.89 -25.04
CA ALA A 40 1.00 11.08 -24.05
C ALA A 40 2.25 11.70 -24.69
N ARG A 41 2.91 12.59 -23.94
CA ARG A 41 4.18 13.21 -24.35
C ARG A 41 5.17 13.21 -23.20
N VAL A 42 6.45 13.07 -23.50
CA VAL A 42 7.53 13.20 -22.52
C VAL A 42 8.14 14.59 -22.66
N VAL A 43 8.29 15.26 -21.54
CA VAL A 43 8.79 16.65 -21.46
C VAL A 43 9.93 16.77 -20.46
N GLY A 44 10.76 17.80 -20.62
CA GLY A 44 11.77 18.20 -19.65
C GLY A 44 11.15 18.96 -18.46
N LEU A 45 11.93 19.13 -17.40
CA LEU A 45 11.46 19.78 -16.16
C LEU A 45 11.01 21.24 -16.37
N THR A 46 11.58 21.94 -17.32
CA THR A 46 11.24 23.34 -17.62
C THR A 46 9.86 23.53 -18.21
N GLU A 47 9.27 22.46 -18.75
CA GLU A 47 7.92 22.46 -19.32
C GLU A 47 6.84 22.05 -18.30
N VAL A 48 7.25 21.61 -17.09
CA VAL A 48 6.33 21.16 -16.04
C VAL A 48 5.97 22.35 -15.13
N PRO A 49 4.68 22.57 -14.79
CA PRO A 49 4.28 23.65 -13.89
C PRO A 49 5.01 23.56 -12.55
N PRO A 50 5.52 24.70 -12.01
CA PRO A 50 6.29 24.72 -10.75
C PRO A 50 5.58 24.08 -9.55
N GLU A 51 4.26 24.24 -9.44
CA GLU A 51 3.44 23.65 -8.37
C GLU A 51 3.36 22.12 -8.49
N VAL A 52 3.43 21.57 -9.71
CA VAL A 52 3.53 20.13 -9.95
C VAL A 52 4.90 19.63 -9.50
N LEU A 53 5.99 20.28 -9.92
CA LEU A 53 7.34 19.93 -9.49
C LEU A 53 7.47 20.00 -7.97
N ALA A 54 6.97 21.07 -7.35
CA ALA A 54 6.98 21.19 -5.89
C ALA A 54 6.27 20.01 -5.21
N ARG A 55 5.12 19.57 -5.72
CA ARG A 55 4.37 18.44 -5.19
C ARG A 55 5.09 17.09 -5.42
N LEU A 56 5.72 16.91 -6.59
CA LEU A 56 6.46 15.68 -6.90
C LEU A 56 7.73 15.53 -6.06
N THR A 57 8.38 16.64 -5.73
CA THR A 57 9.68 16.65 -5.01
C THR A 57 9.53 16.76 -3.50
N ALA A 58 8.42 17.31 -3.00
CA ALA A 58 8.21 17.48 -1.56
C ALA A 58 8.43 16.15 -0.80
N PRO A 59 9.27 16.13 0.24
CA PRO A 59 9.42 14.97 1.10
C PRO A 59 8.05 14.53 1.65
N ARG A 60 7.81 13.23 1.67
CA ARG A 60 6.57 12.70 2.25
C ARG A 60 6.61 12.81 3.76
N THR A 61 5.49 13.24 4.34
CA THR A 61 5.35 13.29 5.80
C THR A 61 5.53 11.90 6.40
N PRO A 62 6.12 11.77 7.61
CA PRO A 62 6.19 10.49 8.29
C PRO A 62 4.80 9.87 8.44
N PHE A 63 4.70 8.55 8.20
CA PHE A 63 3.47 7.79 8.30
C PHE A 63 3.60 6.69 9.37
N GLY A 64 2.69 6.66 10.33
CA GLY A 64 2.77 5.72 11.44
C GLY A 64 4.05 5.84 12.28
N GLY A 65 4.67 7.03 12.34
CA GLY A 65 5.94 7.29 13.02
C GLY A 65 7.19 6.94 12.21
N LEU A 66 7.03 6.46 10.97
CA LEU A 66 8.12 6.08 10.08
C LEU A 66 8.38 7.16 9.02
N THR A 67 9.64 7.49 8.78
CA THR A 67 10.02 8.35 7.64
C THR A 67 9.77 7.62 6.32
N MET A 68 9.41 8.39 5.27
CA MET A 68 9.07 7.85 3.94
C MET A 68 10.18 8.12 2.91
N ASP A 69 11.38 8.33 3.37
CA ASP A 69 12.60 8.59 2.59
C ASP A 69 13.29 7.31 2.08
N GLN A 70 12.83 6.15 2.54
CA GLN A 70 13.28 4.82 2.12
C GLN A 70 12.11 3.85 2.06
N PRO A 71 12.22 2.73 1.30
CA PRO A 71 11.15 1.74 1.23
C PRO A 71 10.89 1.10 2.59
N ARG A 72 9.61 1.01 2.99
CA ARG A 72 9.13 0.37 4.21
C ARG A 72 8.35 -0.90 3.88
N LEU A 73 8.61 -1.98 4.59
CA LEU A 73 7.85 -3.22 4.44
C LEU A 73 6.71 -3.27 5.45
N MET A 74 5.51 -3.51 4.93
CA MET A 74 4.31 -3.81 5.71
C MET A 74 4.02 -5.29 5.59
N GLY A 75 4.25 -6.05 6.67
CA GLY A 75 4.05 -7.49 6.70
C GLY A 75 2.61 -7.87 7.00
N ILE A 76 2.03 -8.77 6.21
CA ILE A 76 0.64 -9.22 6.30
C ILE A 76 0.53 -10.33 7.35
N LEU A 77 -0.28 -10.10 8.39
CA LEU A 77 -0.63 -11.10 9.40
C LEU A 77 -2.14 -11.36 9.37
N ASN A 78 -2.55 -12.34 8.56
CA ASN A 78 -3.96 -12.74 8.49
C ASN A 78 -4.33 -13.64 9.66
N ILE A 79 -5.42 -13.28 10.36
CA ILE A 79 -6.01 -14.04 11.46
C ILE A 79 -7.29 -14.69 10.95
N THR A 80 -7.15 -15.63 10.01
CA THR A 80 -8.29 -16.38 9.46
C THR A 80 -8.16 -17.87 9.78
N PRO A 81 -9.28 -18.62 9.86
CA PRO A 81 -9.24 -20.07 10.17
C PRO A 81 -8.31 -20.87 9.25
N ASP A 82 -8.22 -20.49 7.98
CA ASP A 82 -7.40 -21.17 6.98
C ASP A 82 -5.91 -20.81 7.04
N SER A 83 -5.55 -19.76 7.76
CA SER A 83 -4.16 -19.27 7.78
C SER A 83 -3.22 -20.17 8.60
N PHE A 84 -3.78 -21.06 9.44
CA PHE A 84 -3.02 -21.96 10.31
C PHE A 84 -3.77 -23.29 10.48
N SER A 85 -3.55 -24.21 9.55
CA SER A 85 -4.29 -25.45 9.31
C SER A 85 -4.05 -26.60 10.31
N ASP A 86 -3.81 -26.32 11.58
CA ASP A 86 -3.71 -27.35 12.62
C ASP A 86 -4.97 -27.48 13.51
N GLY A 87 -6.16 -27.32 12.92
CA GLY A 87 -7.42 -27.78 13.53
C GLY A 87 -7.97 -26.95 14.69
N GLY A 88 -7.52 -25.73 14.93
CA GLY A 88 -8.03 -24.83 15.97
C GLY A 88 -8.88 -23.68 15.41
N LEU A 89 -10.07 -23.48 15.94
CA LEU A 89 -11.02 -22.44 15.53
C LEU A 89 -10.51 -21.00 15.72
N PHE A 90 -9.39 -20.77 16.43
CA PHE A 90 -8.79 -19.47 16.68
C PHE A 90 -7.27 -19.59 16.72
N LEU A 91 -6.56 -18.62 16.14
CA LEU A 91 -5.13 -18.51 16.29
C LEU A 91 -4.80 -18.32 17.78
N LYS A 92 -3.98 -19.20 18.35
CA LYS A 92 -3.48 -18.96 19.71
C LYS A 92 -2.66 -17.66 19.69
N PRO A 93 -2.92 -16.71 20.61
CA PRO A 93 -2.19 -15.43 20.66
C PRO A 93 -0.65 -15.61 20.63
N GLU A 94 -0.14 -16.71 21.17
CA GLU A 94 1.27 -17.04 21.18
C GLU A 94 1.84 -17.33 19.78
N ALA A 95 1.07 -18.02 18.94
CA ALA A 95 1.47 -18.29 17.55
C ALA A 95 1.51 -17.01 16.71
N ALA A 96 0.50 -16.14 16.88
CA ALA A 96 0.47 -14.81 16.28
C ALA A 96 1.66 -13.96 16.72
N LEU A 97 1.99 -14.00 18.04
CA LEU A 97 3.13 -13.26 18.59
C LEU A 97 4.46 -13.77 18.01
N MET A 98 4.64 -15.09 17.91
CA MET A 98 5.85 -15.65 17.28
C MET A 98 5.97 -15.23 15.81
N GLN A 99 4.89 -15.30 15.06
CA GLN A 99 4.87 -14.90 13.64
C GLN A 99 5.14 -13.40 13.50
N ALA A 100 4.48 -12.55 14.28
CA ALA A 100 4.70 -11.11 14.25
C ALA A 100 6.13 -10.73 14.63
N ARG A 101 6.73 -11.39 15.63
CA ARG A 101 8.15 -11.19 15.99
C ARG A 101 9.09 -11.60 14.86
N LYS A 102 8.82 -12.72 14.20
CA LYS A 102 9.58 -13.14 13.01
C LYS A 102 9.46 -12.10 11.89
N MET A 103 8.26 -11.58 11.65
CA MET A 103 8.05 -10.54 10.63
C MET A 103 8.72 -9.22 11.02
N ALA A 104 8.72 -8.85 12.30
CA ALA A 104 9.32 -7.62 12.82
C ALA A 104 10.85 -7.56 12.66
N THR A 105 11.51 -8.65 12.32
CA THR A 105 12.95 -8.62 11.95
C THR A 105 13.22 -8.01 10.59
N GLY A 106 12.18 -7.86 9.76
CA GLY A 106 12.30 -7.32 8.40
C GLY A 106 11.20 -6.35 7.99
N ALA A 107 10.06 -6.33 8.70
CA ALA A 107 8.95 -5.40 8.43
C ALA A 107 8.95 -4.26 9.46
N GLU A 108 8.70 -3.05 8.97
CA GLU A 108 8.52 -1.87 9.81
C GLU A 108 7.07 -1.68 10.26
N ILE A 109 6.09 -2.31 9.60
CA ILE A 109 4.67 -2.29 9.96
C ILE A 109 4.15 -3.73 9.95
N ILE A 110 3.31 -4.11 10.92
CA ILE A 110 2.56 -5.37 10.91
C ILE A 110 1.09 -5.06 10.65
N ASP A 111 0.56 -5.57 9.55
CA ASP A 111 -0.81 -5.33 9.11
C ASP A 111 -1.69 -6.53 9.42
N ILE A 112 -2.65 -6.35 10.32
CA ILE A 112 -3.48 -7.42 10.89
C ILE A 112 -4.85 -7.38 10.24
N GLY A 113 -5.28 -8.50 9.64
CA GLY A 113 -6.60 -8.66 9.06
C GLY A 113 -7.34 -9.87 9.61
N GLY A 114 -8.62 -9.69 9.99
CA GLY A 114 -9.53 -10.74 10.48
C GLY A 114 -10.49 -11.29 9.42
N GLU A 115 -10.61 -10.57 8.30
CA GLU A 115 -11.45 -10.92 7.15
C GLU A 115 -10.58 -11.04 5.88
N SER A 116 -10.89 -12.02 5.03
CA SER A 116 -10.27 -12.11 3.72
C SER A 116 -10.98 -11.16 2.75
N THR A 117 -10.26 -10.21 2.20
CA THR A 117 -10.78 -9.29 1.17
C THR A 117 -10.59 -9.81 -0.26
N ARG A 118 -10.27 -11.12 -0.43
CA ARG A 118 -10.13 -11.74 -1.74
C ARG A 118 -11.48 -11.84 -2.45
N PRO A 119 -11.53 -11.72 -3.80
CA PRO A 119 -12.78 -11.96 -4.53
C PRO A 119 -13.40 -13.32 -4.20
N GLY A 120 -14.70 -13.33 -3.85
CA GLY A 120 -15.41 -14.54 -3.46
C GLY A 120 -15.28 -14.95 -1.98
N ALA A 121 -14.55 -14.21 -1.17
CA ALA A 121 -14.53 -14.45 0.27
C ALA A 121 -15.89 -14.12 0.90
N VAL A 122 -16.31 -14.93 1.86
CA VAL A 122 -17.51 -14.68 2.64
C VAL A 122 -17.22 -13.57 3.64
N GLU A 123 -18.16 -12.61 3.75
CA GLU A 123 -18.06 -11.55 4.74
C GLU A 123 -18.11 -12.15 6.16
N VAL A 124 -17.18 -11.72 7.00
CA VAL A 124 -17.11 -12.14 8.40
C VAL A 124 -17.99 -11.21 9.24
N ASP A 125 -18.73 -11.77 10.20
CA ASP A 125 -19.49 -10.94 11.15
C ASP A 125 -18.57 -10.01 11.95
N THR A 126 -19.05 -8.81 12.25
CA THR A 126 -18.26 -7.78 12.94
C THR A 126 -17.77 -8.24 14.32
N VAL A 127 -18.61 -8.97 15.09
CA VAL A 127 -18.23 -9.47 16.42
C VAL A 127 -17.15 -10.53 16.29
N GLU A 128 -17.26 -11.39 15.30
CA GLU A 128 -16.24 -12.41 15.01
C GLU A 128 -14.91 -11.79 14.56
N GLU A 129 -14.95 -10.78 13.68
CA GLU A 129 -13.75 -10.09 13.24
C GLU A 129 -13.02 -9.36 14.39
N ILE A 130 -13.78 -8.73 15.29
CA ILE A 130 -13.26 -8.15 16.55
C ILE A 130 -12.61 -9.24 17.41
N ALA A 131 -13.29 -10.36 17.60
CA ALA A 131 -12.80 -11.46 18.42
C ALA A 131 -11.52 -12.09 17.87
N ARG A 132 -11.32 -12.07 16.55
CA ARG A 132 -10.08 -12.51 15.91
C ARG A 132 -8.95 -11.51 16.10
N THR A 133 -9.18 -10.23 15.91
CA THR A 133 -8.12 -9.21 15.75
C THR A 133 -7.72 -8.51 17.05
N ALA A 134 -8.68 -8.00 17.82
CA ALA A 134 -8.39 -7.17 18.99
C ALA A 134 -7.58 -7.91 20.09
N PRO A 135 -7.88 -9.17 20.46
CA PRO A 135 -7.07 -9.90 21.44
C PRO A 135 -5.64 -10.14 20.97
N VAL A 136 -5.44 -10.40 19.66
CA VAL A 136 -4.10 -10.59 19.09
C VAL A 136 -3.32 -9.29 19.15
N ILE A 137 -3.91 -8.16 18.78
CA ILE A 137 -3.28 -6.83 18.85
C ILE A 137 -2.85 -6.52 20.29
N ALA A 138 -3.75 -6.72 21.28
CA ALA A 138 -3.45 -6.52 22.68
C ALA A 138 -2.29 -7.42 23.16
N ALA A 139 -2.29 -8.70 22.78
CA ALA A 139 -1.21 -9.64 23.12
C ALA A 139 0.14 -9.24 22.50
N LEU A 140 0.14 -8.77 21.24
CA LEU A 140 1.34 -8.26 20.56
C LEU A 140 1.92 -7.05 21.30
N ARG A 141 1.10 -6.11 21.73
CA ARG A 141 1.52 -4.94 22.50
C ARG A 141 2.01 -5.33 23.90
N ALA A 142 1.29 -6.18 24.62
CA ALA A 142 1.71 -6.71 25.91
C ALA A 142 3.01 -7.52 25.80
N GLY A 143 3.22 -8.22 24.68
CA GLY A 143 4.44 -8.94 24.35
C GLY A 143 5.61 -8.08 23.90
N GLY A 144 5.48 -6.74 23.90
CA GLY A 144 6.54 -5.79 23.59
C GLY A 144 6.86 -5.63 22.10
N LEU A 145 5.91 -5.92 21.19
CA LEU A 145 6.10 -5.68 19.75
C LEU A 145 6.27 -4.17 19.48
N LEU A 146 7.44 -3.79 18.96
CA LEU A 146 7.79 -2.39 18.71
C LEU A 146 7.19 -1.81 17.40
N PRO A 147 7.18 -2.51 16.27
CA PRO A 147 6.63 -1.97 15.02
C PRO A 147 5.20 -1.45 15.18
N PRO A 148 4.81 -0.37 14.47
CA PRO A 148 3.43 0.02 14.32
C PRO A 148 2.56 -1.15 13.87
N ILE A 149 1.36 -1.26 14.47
CA ILE A 149 0.34 -2.24 14.05
C ILE A 149 -0.71 -1.50 13.23
N SER A 150 -0.98 -2.03 12.05
CA SER A 150 -2.08 -1.65 11.18
C SER A 150 -3.23 -2.64 11.33
N ILE A 151 -4.47 -2.17 11.25
CA ILE A 151 -5.67 -2.99 11.15
C ILE A 151 -6.22 -2.91 9.72
N ASP A 152 -6.27 -4.07 9.03
CA ASP A 152 -6.89 -4.22 7.71
C ASP A 152 -8.37 -4.56 7.91
N SER A 153 -9.22 -3.53 7.88
CA SER A 153 -10.66 -3.68 7.98
C SER A 153 -11.41 -2.48 7.40
N ARG A 154 -12.59 -2.75 6.85
CA ARG A 154 -13.53 -1.76 6.32
C ARG A 154 -14.69 -1.43 7.29
N LYS A 155 -14.70 -2.06 8.48
CA LYS A 155 -15.77 -1.91 9.49
C LYS A 155 -15.32 -1.03 10.64
N ALA A 156 -16.01 0.06 10.91
CA ALA A 156 -15.65 1.04 11.94
C ALA A 156 -15.58 0.43 13.34
N ALA A 157 -16.49 -0.48 13.70
CA ALA A 157 -16.48 -1.13 15.01
C ALA A 157 -15.24 -2.02 15.21
N VAL A 158 -14.77 -2.71 14.16
CA VAL A 158 -13.52 -3.50 14.18
C VAL A 158 -12.32 -2.59 14.38
N VAL A 159 -12.25 -1.50 13.60
CA VAL A 159 -11.19 -0.49 13.71
C VAL A 159 -11.18 0.13 15.11
N GLN A 160 -12.33 0.50 15.66
CA GLN A 160 -12.44 1.04 17.02
C GLN A 160 -11.86 0.09 18.07
N ALA A 161 -12.23 -1.19 18.02
CA ALA A 161 -11.72 -2.21 18.92
C ALA A 161 -10.22 -2.44 18.75
N ALA A 162 -9.72 -2.45 17.51
CA ALA A 162 -8.30 -2.60 17.20
C ALA A 162 -7.47 -1.42 17.71
N LEU A 163 -7.94 -0.18 17.53
CA LEU A 163 -7.29 1.03 18.07
C LEU A 163 -7.23 0.99 19.61
N ALA A 164 -8.32 0.61 20.26
CA ALA A 164 -8.36 0.43 21.72
C ALA A 164 -7.39 -0.66 22.22
N ALA A 165 -7.14 -1.69 21.39
CA ALA A 165 -6.19 -2.76 21.66
C ALA A 165 -4.71 -2.38 21.38
N GLY A 166 -4.47 -1.23 20.72
CA GLY A 166 -3.12 -0.72 20.47
C GLY A 166 -2.68 -0.71 19.01
N ALA A 167 -3.59 -0.90 18.04
CA ALA A 167 -3.32 -0.55 16.66
C ALA A 167 -3.14 0.98 16.53
N GLY A 168 -2.35 1.41 15.55
CA GLY A 168 -2.07 2.84 15.36
C GLY A 168 -2.22 3.28 13.90
N ILE A 169 -2.55 2.38 12.98
CA ILE A 169 -2.76 2.64 11.55
C ILE A 169 -4.04 1.93 11.13
N VAL A 170 -4.83 2.54 10.26
CA VAL A 170 -5.98 1.93 9.60
C VAL A 170 -5.64 1.66 8.14
N ASN A 171 -5.89 0.45 7.67
CA ASN A 171 -5.78 0.08 6.26
C ASN A 171 -7.18 -0.29 5.76
N ASP A 172 -7.83 0.63 5.04
CA ASP A 172 -9.19 0.44 4.55
C ASP A 172 -9.20 0.26 3.03
N VAL A 173 -9.44 -0.98 2.61
CA VAL A 173 -9.50 -1.38 1.20
C VAL A 173 -10.65 -0.72 0.42
N THR A 174 -11.59 -0.06 1.10
CA THR A 174 -12.72 0.64 0.49
C THR A 174 -12.59 2.17 0.50
N ALA A 175 -11.46 2.70 1.01
CA ALA A 175 -11.22 4.12 1.14
C ALA A 175 -12.38 4.87 1.85
N LEU A 176 -12.82 4.35 3.00
CA LEU A 176 -13.87 4.90 3.89
C LEU A 176 -15.27 4.92 3.24
N GLN A 177 -15.54 4.01 2.30
CA GLN A 177 -16.83 4.00 1.59
C GLN A 177 -17.78 2.91 2.09
N PHE A 178 -17.29 1.85 2.73
CA PHE A 178 -18.11 0.73 3.16
C PHE A 178 -18.93 1.08 4.41
N ASP A 179 -18.29 1.59 5.45
CA ASP A 179 -18.93 1.94 6.72
C ASP A 179 -19.01 3.46 6.86
N PRO A 180 -20.23 4.05 6.91
CA PRO A 180 -20.42 5.50 7.05
C PRO A 180 -19.78 6.11 8.31
N ALA A 181 -19.56 5.31 9.37
CA ALA A 181 -18.94 5.77 10.61
C ALA A 181 -17.41 5.84 10.51
N MET A 182 -16.78 5.18 9.52
CA MET A 182 -15.32 5.02 9.45
C MET A 182 -14.58 6.35 9.37
N ALA A 183 -15.02 7.25 8.50
CA ALA A 183 -14.34 8.53 8.30
C ALA A 183 -14.31 9.38 9.59
N ALA A 184 -15.45 9.46 10.30
CA ALA A 184 -15.56 10.19 11.57
C ALA A 184 -14.70 9.54 12.67
N LEU A 185 -14.67 8.21 12.75
CA LEU A 185 -13.84 7.46 13.69
C LEU A 185 -12.35 7.75 13.47
N VAL A 186 -11.87 7.64 12.23
CA VAL A 186 -10.46 7.88 11.89
C VAL A 186 -10.07 9.35 12.16
N ALA A 187 -10.94 10.30 11.81
CA ALA A 187 -10.72 11.73 12.10
C ALA A 187 -10.61 11.99 13.60
N GLN A 188 -11.52 11.42 14.40
CA GLN A 188 -11.52 11.56 15.87
C GLN A 188 -10.30 10.90 16.51
N ALA A 189 -9.90 9.73 16.02
CA ALA A 189 -8.72 9.01 16.51
C ALA A 189 -7.41 9.73 16.14
N GLY A 190 -7.42 10.56 15.09
CA GLY A 190 -6.23 11.25 14.60
C GLY A 190 -5.13 10.32 14.10
N CYS A 191 -5.45 9.07 13.78
CA CYS A 191 -4.51 8.06 13.36
C CYS A 191 -4.27 8.06 11.85
N PRO A 192 -3.11 7.55 11.37
CA PRO A 192 -2.84 7.31 9.96
C PRO A 192 -3.83 6.34 9.32
N VAL A 193 -4.17 6.60 8.04
CA VAL A 193 -5.06 5.75 7.23
C VAL A 193 -4.51 5.54 5.82
N VAL A 194 -4.59 4.32 5.34
CA VAL A 194 -4.36 3.97 3.93
C VAL A 194 -5.71 3.92 3.22
N LEU A 195 -5.85 4.70 2.15
CA LEU A 195 -7.03 4.73 1.28
C LEU A 195 -6.71 3.93 0.02
N MET A 196 -7.32 2.76 -0.14
CA MET A 196 -7.10 1.93 -1.31
C MET A 196 -8.23 2.09 -2.33
N HIS A 197 -7.85 2.09 -3.61
CA HIS A 197 -8.83 2.02 -4.70
C HIS A 197 -9.34 0.60 -4.88
N ALA A 198 -10.61 0.38 -4.54
CA ALA A 198 -11.39 -0.78 -4.95
C ALA A 198 -12.73 -0.31 -5.54
N PRO A 199 -13.33 -1.02 -6.52
CA PRO A 199 -14.70 -0.73 -6.93
C PRO A 199 -15.66 -0.96 -5.75
N VAL A 200 -16.70 -0.14 -5.67
CA VAL A 200 -17.70 -0.19 -4.58
C VAL A 200 -18.40 -1.56 -4.54
N ALA A 201 -18.66 -2.13 -5.70
CA ALA A 201 -19.14 -3.51 -5.84
C ALA A 201 -17.95 -4.39 -6.27
N MET A 202 -17.42 -5.18 -5.34
CA MET A 202 -16.24 -6.04 -5.61
C MET A 202 -16.50 -7.15 -6.64
N HIS A 203 -17.75 -7.31 -7.11
CA HIS A 203 -18.18 -8.37 -8.05
C HIS A 203 -18.39 -7.86 -9.48
N ASP A 204 -18.49 -6.55 -9.67
CA ASP A 204 -18.68 -5.98 -11.02
C ASP A 204 -17.32 -5.69 -11.64
N ASP A 205 -17.15 -6.11 -12.90
CA ASP A 205 -15.97 -5.74 -13.70
C ASP A 205 -16.11 -4.24 -14.03
N PRO A 206 -15.40 -3.35 -13.31
CA PRO A 206 -15.59 -1.93 -13.51
C PRO A 206 -15.11 -1.56 -14.91
N LEU A 207 -15.95 -0.89 -15.67
CA LEU A 207 -15.58 -0.30 -16.93
C LEU A 207 -14.67 0.90 -16.66
N TYR A 208 -13.39 0.74 -16.97
CA TYR A 208 -12.44 1.83 -17.01
C TYR A 208 -12.31 2.35 -18.43
N ASP A 209 -12.39 3.66 -18.61
CA ASP A 209 -12.02 4.31 -19.87
C ASP A 209 -10.48 4.34 -20.01
N ASP A 210 -9.81 4.74 -18.93
CA ASP A 210 -8.36 4.65 -18.74
C ASP A 210 -8.10 4.28 -17.29
N VAL A 211 -7.76 3.03 -17.04
CA VAL A 211 -7.59 2.52 -15.67
C VAL A 211 -6.59 3.33 -14.84
N LEU A 212 -5.53 3.87 -15.44
CA LEU A 212 -4.50 4.64 -14.73
C LEU A 212 -5.05 5.99 -14.26
N LEU A 213 -5.72 6.70 -15.16
CA LEU A 213 -6.28 8.02 -14.86
C LEU A 213 -7.53 7.91 -13.99
N ASP A 214 -8.37 6.88 -14.19
CA ASP A 214 -9.58 6.65 -13.40
C ASP A 214 -9.24 6.32 -11.94
N VAL A 215 -8.23 5.47 -11.72
CA VAL A 215 -7.75 5.16 -10.36
C VAL A 215 -7.12 6.39 -9.70
N TYR A 216 -6.37 7.20 -10.46
CA TYR A 216 -5.82 8.46 -9.94
C TYR A 216 -6.92 9.42 -9.48
N ASP A 217 -7.92 9.65 -10.34
CA ASP A 217 -9.04 10.56 -10.05
C ASP A 217 -9.88 10.08 -8.88
N ALA A 218 -10.16 8.77 -8.82
CA ALA A 218 -10.87 8.15 -7.70
C ALA A 218 -10.12 8.35 -6.38
N LEU A 219 -8.81 8.10 -6.35
CA LEU A 219 -8.00 8.31 -5.15
C LEU A 219 -7.95 9.80 -4.77
N ALA A 220 -7.80 10.71 -5.74
CA ALA A 220 -7.84 12.15 -5.47
C ALA A 220 -9.17 12.57 -4.82
N ALA A 221 -10.30 12.06 -5.32
CA ALA A 221 -11.62 12.31 -4.75
C ALA A 221 -11.76 11.72 -3.33
N ARG A 222 -11.21 10.51 -3.08
CA ARG A 222 -11.24 9.90 -1.74
C ARG A 222 -10.38 10.65 -0.74
N VAL A 223 -9.21 11.15 -1.16
CA VAL A 223 -8.36 12.03 -0.33
C VAL A 223 -9.11 13.29 0.03
N ALA A 224 -9.73 13.96 -0.93
CA ALA A 224 -10.52 15.17 -0.67
C ALA A 224 -11.70 14.91 0.29
N ALA A 225 -12.39 13.77 0.14
CA ALA A 225 -13.47 13.37 1.05
C ALA A 225 -12.96 13.09 2.47
N ALA A 226 -11.81 12.43 2.61
CA ALA A 226 -11.17 12.18 3.91
C ALA A 226 -10.76 13.49 4.61
N GLU A 227 -10.16 14.42 3.87
CA GLU A 227 -9.82 15.77 4.39
C GLU A 227 -11.07 16.54 4.82
N ALA A 228 -12.15 16.48 4.03
CA ALA A 228 -13.44 17.11 4.37
C ALA A 228 -14.08 16.49 5.62
N ALA A 229 -13.83 15.21 5.89
CA ALA A 229 -14.27 14.52 7.11
C ALA A 229 -13.40 14.85 8.35
N GLY A 230 -12.34 15.68 8.19
CA GLY A 230 -11.45 16.12 9.27
C GLY A 230 -10.19 15.27 9.44
N ILE A 231 -9.89 14.33 8.54
CA ILE A 231 -8.65 13.57 8.58
C ILE A 231 -7.51 14.46 8.07
N ALA A 232 -6.50 14.68 8.88
CA ALA A 232 -5.36 15.51 8.50
C ALA A 232 -4.60 14.87 7.32
N ARG A 233 -4.29 15.66 6.28
CA ARG A 233 -3.58 15.17 5.08
C ARG A 233 -2.30 14.39 5.38
N LYS A 234 -1.55 14.81 6.40
CA LYS A 234 -0.33 14.13 6.87
C LYS A 234 -0.55 12.69 7.35
N ASN A 235 -1.78 12.34 7.69
CA ASN A 235 -2.19 11.01 8.15
C ASN A 235 -2.76 10.14 7.02
N ILE A 236 -2.72 10.59 5.76
CA ILE A 236 -3.27 9.85 4.62
C ILE A 236 -2.14 9.27 3.80
N ALA A 237 -2.25 7.98 3.46
CA ALA A 237 -1.51 7.31 2.40
C ALA A 237 -2.50 6.73 1.39
N VAL A 238 -2.05 6.41 0.17
CA VAL A 238 -2.90 5.88 -0.90
C VAL A 238 -2.35 4.56 -1.43
N ASP A 239 -3.26 3.68 -1.91
CA ASP A 239 -2.92 2.42 -2.59
C ASP A 239 -3.74 2.32 -3.89
N PRO A 240 -3.12 2.14 -5.08
CA PRO A 240 -3.83 1.98 -6.35
C PRO A 240 -4.67 0.68 -6.44
N GLY A 241 -4.58 -0.21 -5.46
CA GLY A 241 -5.45 -1.38 -5.34
C GLY A 241 -5.22 -2.42 -6.43
N ILE A 242 -3.96 -2.81 -6.68
CA ILE A 242 -3.61 -3.88 -7.61
C ILE A 242 -4.38 -5.15 -7.26
N GLY A 243 -5.07 -5.77 -8.23
CA GLY A 243 -5.81 -7.02 -8.05
C GLY A 243 -7.22 -6.88 -7.49
N PHE A 244 -7.70 -5.66 -7.22
CA PHE A 244 -9.07 -5.40 -6.76
C PHE A 244 -9.91 -4.84 -7.91
N GLY A 245 -10.90 -5.61 -8.39
CA GLY A 245 -11.77 -5.23 -9.50
C GLY A 245 -11.03 -4.78 -10.76
N LYS A 246 -9.95 -5.48 -11.12
CA LYS A 246 -9.08 -5.12 -12.23
C LYS A 246 -8.70 -6.36 -13.04
N THR A 247 -8.79 -6.27 -14.34
CA THR A 247 -8.31 -7.31 -15.26
C THR A 247 -6.80 -7.45 -15.22
N LEU A 248 -6.24 -8.47 -15.87
CA LEU A 248 -4.80 -8.63 -16.03
C LEU A 248 -4.17 -7.39 -16.70
N ALA A 249 -4.77 -6.92 -17.79
CA ALA A 249 -4.30 -5.74 -18.52
C ALA A 249 -4.32 -4.47 -17.64
N HIS A 250 -5.39 -4.28 -16.86
CA HIS A 250 -5.52 -3.15 -15.94
C HIS A 250 -4.40 -3.17 -14.88
N ASN A 251 -4.13 -4.33 -14.27
CA ASN A 251 -3.06 -4.44 -13.29
C ASN A 251 -1.69 -4.13 -13.88
N LEU A 252 -1.39 -4.62 -15.08
CA LEU A 252 -0.13 -4.34 -15.77
C LEU A 252 0.00 -2.87 -16.17
N GLY A 253 -1.09 -2.25 -16.64
CA GLY A 253 -1.13 -0.82 -16.97
C GLY A 253 -0.79 0.06 -15.76
N LEU A 254 -1.36 -0.25 -14.59
CA LEU A 254 -1.05 0.42 -13.33
C LEU A 254 0.40 0.18 -12.89
N LEU A 255 0.86 -1.08 -12.89
CA LEU A 255 2.22 -1.44 -12.47
C LEU A 255 3.31 -0.79 -13.34
N ALA A 256 3.04 -0.62 -14.64
CA ALA A 256 3.96 0.06 -15.55
C ALA A 256 4.14 1.55 -15.25
N ARG A 257 3.16 2.19 -14.58
CA ARG A 257 3.11 3.64 -14.37
C ARG A 257 2.74 4.05 -12.94
N LEU A 258 3.16 3.27 -11.93
CA LEU A 258 2.88 3.55 -10.50
C LEU A 258 3.34 4.94 -10.07
N SER A 259 4.42 5.45 -10.65
CA SER A 259 4.97 6.77 -10.32
C SER A 259 4.00 7.93 -10.55
N LEU A 260 2.90 7.73 -11.30
CA LEU A 260 1.85 8.75 -11.45
C LEU A 260 1.24 9.15 -10.09
N PHE A 261 1.09 8.19 -9.18
CA PHE A 261 0.43 8.42 -7.89
C PHE A 261 1.21 9.35 -6.96
N HIS A 262 2.50 9.62 -7.22
CA HIS A 262 3.25 10.68 -6.55
C HIS A 262 2.65 12.07 -6.78
N GLY A 263 1.92 12.25 -7.88
CA GLY A 263 1.16 13.48 -8.17
C GLY A 263 0.08 13.81 -7.13
N LEU A 264 -0.35 12.85 -6.29
CA LEU A 264 -1.26 13.09 -5.17
C LEU A 264 -0.55 13.77 -3.98
N GLY A 265 0.80 13.76 -3.94
CA GLY A 265 1.57 14.38 -2.86
C GLY A 265 1.56 13.63 -1.53
N LEU A 266 1.20 12.34 -1.55
CA LEU A 266 1.04 11.47 -0.38
C LEU A 266 1.97 10.26 -0.47
N PRO A 267 2.27 9.56 0.66
CA PRO A 267 2.91 8.26 0.62
C PRO A 267 2.05 7.27 -0.17
N VAL A 268 2.69 6.41 -0.97
CA VAL A 268 2.01 5.39 -1.78
C VAL A 268 2.38 4.00 -1.28
N LEU A 269 1.35 3.18 -1.04
CA LEU A 269 1.47 1.78 -0.70
C LEU A 269 1.23 0.91 -1.94
N LEU A 270 2.02 -0.13 -2.11
CA LEU A 270 1.84 -1.17 -3.12
C LEU A 270 1.60 -2.53 -2.46
N GLY A 271 0.39 -3.05 -2.61
CA GLY A 271 0.01 -4.40 -2.18
C GLY A 271 -0.19 -5.33 -3.38
N ALA A 272 0.87 -6.02 -3.83
CA ALA A 272 0.81 -6.91 -5.00
C ALA A 272 1.21 -8.37 -4.72
N SER A 273 1.65 -8.67 -3.50
CA SER A 273 2.20 -9.97 -3.10
C SER A 273 1.22 -11.12 -3.29
N ARG A 274 1.67 -12.18 -3.97
CA ARG A 274 0.96 -13.45 -4.24
C ARG A 274 -0.35 -13.30 -5.03
N LYS A 275 -0.62 -12.14 -5.67
CA LYS A 275 -1.88 -11.86 -6.38
C LYS A 275 -2.02 -12.66 -7.66
N ARG A 276 -3.28 -12.87 -8.11
CA ARG A 276 -3.65 -13.75 -9.23
C ARG A 276 -2.98 -13.39 -10.55
N PHE A 277 -2.75 -12.10 -10.83
CA PHE A 277 -2.08 -11.67 -12.06
C PHE A 277 -0.65 -12.23 -12.18
N ILE A 278 0.07 -12.41 -11.05
CA ILE A 278 1.40 -13.04 -11.03
C ILE A 278 1.28 -14.49 -11.49
N GLY A 279 0.30 -15.22 -10.94
CA GLY A 279 0.04 -16.60 -11.34
C GLY A 279 -0.33 -16.73 -12.81
N ALA A 280 -1.17 -15.82 -13.32
CA ALA A 280 -1.59 -15.81 -14.73
C ALA A 280 -0.42 -15.62 -15.70
N ILE A 281 0.58 -14.79 -15.32
CA ILE A 281 1.78 -14.54 -16.16
C ILE A 281 2.80 -15.67 -16.01
N ALA A 282 3.02 -16.14 -14.77
CA ALA A 282 4.05 -17.13 -14.46
C ALA A 282 3.59 -18.59 -14.61
N ALA A 283 2.33 -18.82 -15.02
CA ALA A 283 1.69 -20.15 -15.03
C ALA A 283 1.79 -20.87 -13.67
N GLU A 284 1.53 -20.14 -12.57
CA GLU A 284 1.61 -20.65 -11.20
C GLU A 284 0.30 -20.41 -10.45
N ASP A 285 -0.49 -21.47 -10.31
CA ASP A 285 -1.81 -21.41 -9.68
C ASP A 285 -1.74 -21.34 -8.15
N ASP A 286 -0.70 -21.95 -7.55
CA ASP A 286 -0.51 -21.93 -6.11
C ASP A 286 0.03 -20.56 -5.64
N ALA A 287 -0.77 -19.86 -4.85
CA ALA A 287 -0.40 -18.55 -4.31
C ALA A 287 0.87 -18.60 -3.44
N ALA A 288 1.13 -19.72 -2.75
CA ALA A 288 2.31 -19.88 -1.91
C ALA A 288 3.61 -19.96 -2.74
N ARG A 289 3.51 -20.39 -4.00
CA ARG A 289 4.65 -20.52 -4.91
C ARG A 289 4.92 -19.26 -5.75
N ARG A 290 4.12 -18.20 -5.60
CA ARG A 290 4.27 -16.94 -6.33
C ARG A 290 5.31 -16.00 -5.73
N LEU A 291 6.16 -16.46 -4.82
CA LEU A 291 7.22 -15.64 -4.20
C LEU A 291 8.13 -14.96 -5.23
N PRO A 292 8.70 -15.64 -6.25
CA PRO A 292 9.60 -14.97 -7.22
C PRO A 292 8.92 -13.80 -7.94
N GLY A 293 7.67 -13.98 -8.38
CA GLY A 293 6.90 -12.92 -9.02
C GLY A 293 6.52 -11.79 -8.04
N SER A 294 6.27 -12.11 -6.78
CA SER A 294 5.99 -11.12 -5.73
C SER A 294 7.21 -10.23 -5.49
N LEU A 295 8.43 -10.81 -5.46
CA LEU A 295 9.68 -10.05 -5.33
C LEU A 295 9.92 -9.15 -6.54
N ALA A 296 9.73 -9.66 -7.76
CA ALA A 296 9.89 -8.88 -8.99
C ALA A 296 8.98 -7.63 -8.98
N VAL A 297 7.71 -7.79 -8.62
CA VAL A 297 6.75 -6.67 -8.57
C VAL A 297 7.03 -5.72 -7.40
N ALA A 298 7.48 -6.23 -6.25
CA ALA A 298 7.89 -5.40 -5.12
C ALA A 298 9.06 -4.49 -5.50
N LEU A 299 10.12 -5.04 -6.11
CA LEU A 299 11.28 -4.27 -6.56
C LEU A 299 10.93 -3.29 -7.69
N GLN A 300 10.02 -3.66 -8.61
CA GLN A 300 9.48 -2.74 -9.62
C GLN A 300 8.76 -1.54 -8.96
N GLY A 301 8.00 -1.77 -7.90
CA GLY A 301 7.39 -0.70 -7.12
C GLY A 301 8.42 0.20 -6.46
N VAL A 302 9.45 -0.39 -5.84
CA VAL A 302 10.56 0.36 -5.23
C VAL A 302 11.30 1.20 -6.27
N ALA A 303 11.56 0.66 -7.46
CA ALA A 303 12.19 1.41 -8.57
C ALA A 303 11.33 2.58 -9.07
N GLN A 304 10.03 2.57 -8.79
CA GLN A 304 9.11 3.67 -9.08
C GLN A 304 8.84 4.58 -7.86
N GLY A 305 9.58 4.40 -6.75
CA GLY A 305 9.53 5.26 -5.56
C GLY A 305 8.37 4.96 -4.60
N MET A 306 7.73 3.78 -4.66
CA MET A 306 6.67 3.41 -3.72
C MET A 306 7.21 3.31 -2.30
N GLN A 307 6.66 4.11 -1.38
CA GLN A 307 7.19 4.23 -0.01
C GLN A 307 6.87 3.04 0.87
N MET A 308 5.75 2.33 0.64
CA MET A 308 5.36 1.16 1.42
C MET A 308 5.07 -0.02 0.51
N ILE A 309 5.58 -1.19 0.87
CA ILE A 309 5.37 -2.45 0.14
C ILE A 309 4.71 -3.45 1.08
N ARG A 310 3.46 -3.84 0.79
CA ARG A 310 2.67 -4.77 1.60
C ARG A 310 2.86 -6.20 1.11
N VAL A 311 3.44 -7.07 1.96
CA VAL A 311 3.94 -8.39 1.56
C VAL A 311 3.61 -9.50 2.57
N HIS A 312 3.49 -10.75 2.07
CA HIS A 312 3.39 -11.95 2.89
C HIS A 312 4.79 -12.45 3.31
N ASP A 313 5.76 -12.40 2.40
CA ASP A 313 7.09 -13.01 2.54
C ASP A 313 8.11 -11.94 2.94
N VAL A 314 8.04 -11.53 4.21
CA VAL A 314 8.80 -10.38 4.74
C VAL A 314 10.31 -10.60 4.66
N ALA A 315 10.80 -11.75 5.11
CA ALA A 315 12.25 -12.02 5.18
C ALA A 315 12.89 -12.02 3.79
N GLU A 316 12.24 -12.70 2.84
CA GLU A 316 12.69 -12.82 1.45
C GLU A 316 12.61 -11.46 0.73
N THR A 317 11.55 -10.70 1.00
CA THR A 317 11.41 -9.35 0.43
C THR A 317 12.45 -8.40 1.00
N ARG A 318 12.75 -8.47 2.32
CA ARG A 318 13.82 -7.66 2.94
C ARG A 318 15.18 -8.00 2.34
N GLN A 319 15.49 -9.27 2.17
CA GLN A 319 16.73 -9.70 1.53
C GLN A 319 16.84 -9.15 0.11
N ALA A 320 15.80 -9.33 -0.70
CA ALA A 320 15.77 -8.83 -2.09
C ALA A 320 15.92 -7.31 -2.15
N LEU A 321 15.23 -6.58 -1.26
CA LEU A 321 15.29 -5.12 -1.19
C LEU A 321 16.68 -4.63 -0.79
N SER A 322 17.30 -5.24 0.22
CA SER A 322 18.65 -4.87 0.67
C SER A 322 19.68 -5.08 -0.43
N LEU A 323 19.61 -6.22 -1.14
CA LEU A 323 20.50 -6.47 -2.27
C LEU A 323 20.25 -5.51 -3.43
N TRP A 324 18.99 -5.23 -3.75
CA TRP A 324 18.62 -4.29 -4.80
C TRP A 324 19.16 -2.89 -4.49
N GLN A 325 19.01 -2.41 -3.25
CA GLN A 325 19.52 -1.11 -2.82
C GLN A 325 21.04 -1.04 -2.94
N ALA A 326 21.75 -2.04 -2.40
CA ALA A 326 23.22 -2.10 -2.48
C ALA A 326 23.73 -2.14 -3.94
N ALA A 327 23.08 -2.95 -4.79
CA ALA A 327 23.45 -3.06 -6.20
C ALA A 327 23.17 -1.77 -6.99
N THR A 328 22.10 -1.04 -6.62
CA THR A 328 21.70 0.21 -7.28
C THR A 328 22.59 1.37 -6.87
N THR A 329 22.97 1.46 -5.60
CA THR A 329 23.80 2.58 -5.08
C THR A 329 25.30 2.31 -5.18
N GLY A 330 25.71 1.05 -5.35
CA GLY A 330 27.11 0.63 -5.22
C GLY A 330 27.62 0.67 -3.78
N ASP A 331 26.73 0.84 -2.77
CA ASP A 331 27.09 0.90 -1.35
C ASP A 331 26.57 -0.36 -0.62
N PRO A 332 27.46 -1.13 0.03
CA PRO A 332 27.06 -2.36 0.72
C PRO A 332 26.35 -2.11 2.06
N ARG A 333 26.17 -0.87 2.50
CA ARG A 333 25.58 -0.50 3.80
C ARG A 333 24.09 -0.24 3.74
#